data_b6393cbc8208ff81fe5dac167137e4cc
#
_entry.id   b6393cbc8208ff81fe5dac167137e4cc
#
_cell.length_a   1.000
_cell.length_b   1.000
_cell.length_c   1.000
_cell.angle_alpha   90.00
_cell.angle_beta   90.00
_cell.angle_gamma   90.00
#
_symmetry.space_group_name_H-M   'P 1'
#
loop_
_entity.id
_entity.type
_entity.pdbx_description
1 polymer ?
#
loop_
_entity_poly.entity_id
_entity_poly.type
_entity_poly.pdbx_seq_one_letter_code
_entity_poly.pdbx_strand_id
1 'polypeptide(L)'
;MKKYRMVFILCLFFSFFCPFMVCAKEFVSAKEGLDVMFVMDYSGSMKTNDSRDIARGMVKAFVDTVHSADIRVGFVAYNDRILTFTSPLAIQTEEERADLKKLIDQEQYAGNTDIGLGLSYGLELLEEEAVRKRVIVLISDGEPDLEGSNTGRTTEISKEDLKLAAEKCTENGIQIYSIAFGDYDGNTEVLKSISESTSAQMYSAETPERLIEVLYGIFGTNMDYSIQKITDGVFAHGIQNFHVGLEENYTDEMDVLLISPEKIGNVSIFYDGQELPTANHGNYVVGKIIEPDNEIRELDIRTETLESQELQLYLIS
;
A
#
# COMPACT_ATOMS: atom_id res chain seq x y z
N MET A 1 53.53 51.97 67.49
CA MET A 1 53.60 50.99 66.37
C MET A 1 52.53 49.92 66.67
N LYS A 2 51.39 50.01 66.02
CA LYS A 2 50.25 49.07 66.15
C LYS A 2 50.25 48.08 64.98
N LYS A 3 50.40 46.79 65.30
CA LYS A 3 50.29 45.68 64.38
C LYS A 3 48.82 45.35 64.20
N TYR A 4 48.30 45.46 63.00
CA TYR A 4 46.97 44.97 62.57
C TYR A 4 47.11 43.51 62.17
N ARG A 5 46.38 42.62 62.87
CA ARG A 5 46.15 41.24 62.47
C ARG A 5 44.98 41.20 61.51
N MET A 6 45.21 40.77 60.31
CA MET A 6 44.19 40.52 59.29
C MET A 6 43.67 39.08 59.46
N VAL A 7 42.42 38.97 59.81
CA VAL A 7 41.72 37.69 59.91
C VAL A 7 41.11 37.38 58.55
N PHE A 8 41.61 36.31 57.93
CA PHE A 8 41.02 35.77 56.71
C PHE A 8 39.83 34.88 57.11
N ILE A 9 38.58 35.29 56.76
CA ILE A 9 37.39 34.45 56.84
C ILE A 9 37.30 33.70 55.56
N LEU A 10 37.55 32.38 55.64
CA LEU A 10 37.39 31.46 54.54
C LEU A 10 35.89 31.03 54.45
N CYS A 11 35.13 31.63 53.54
CA CYS A 11 33.77 31.18 53.23
C CYS A 11 33.83 29.92 52.35
N LEU A 12 33.58 28.78 52.98
CA LEU A 12 33.35 27.51 52.24
C LEU A 12 31.94 27.54 51.67
N PHE A 13 31.87 27.79 50.35
CA PHE A 13 30.64 27.53 49.55
C PHE A 13 30.53 26.03 49.31
N PHE A 14 29.68 25.39 50.09
CA PHE A 14 29.24 24.02 49.80
C PHE A 14 28.17 24.08 48.69
N SER A 15 28.59 23.92 47.44
CA SER A 15 27.67 23.74 46.32
C SER A 15 27.08 22.35 46.42
N PHE A 16 25.82 22.29 46.83
CA PHE A 16 24.98 21.08 46.69
C PHE A 16 24.75 20.81 45.21
N PHE A 17 25.59 19.98 44.63
CA PHE A 17 25.35 19.39 43.30
C PHE A 17 24.30 18.28 43.50
N CYS A 18 23.03 18.61 43.32
CA CYS A 18 21.99 17.62 43.21
C CYS A 18 22.09 17.04 41.79
N PRO A 19 22.46 15.77 41.60
CA PRO A 19 22.34 15.17 40.26
C PRO A 19 20.86 15.00 39.98
N PHE A 20 20.31 15.91 39.20
CA PHE A 20 19.05 15.65 38.47
C PHE A 20 19.32 14.45 37.58
N MET A 21 18.97 13.27 38.05
CA MET A 21 18.83 12.09 37.21
C MET A 21 17.65 12.37 36.31
N VAL A 22 17.95 12.98 35.14
CA VAL A 22 17.02 13.00 34.01
C VAL A 22 16.91 11.55 33.57
N CYS A 23 15.87 10.87 34.05
CA CYS A 23 15.43 9.63 33.50
C CYS A 23 14.96 9.98 32.09
N ALA A 24 15.85 9.87 31.12
CA ALA A 24 15.48 9.83 29.73
C ALA A 24 14.61 8.57 29.60
N LYS A 25 13.29 8.72 29.74
CA LYS A 25 12.36 7.78 29.14
C LYS A 25 12.76 7.76 27.68
N GLU A 26 13.35 6.67 27.23
CA GLU A 26 13.34 6.35 25.82
C GLU A 26 11.87 6.42 25.42
N PHE A 27 11.51 7.49 24.74
CA PHE A 27 10.30 7.50 23.93
C PHE A 27 10.58 6.46 22.84
N VAL A 28 10.20 5.24 23.09
CA VAL A 28 9.88 4.33 22.02
C VAL A 28 8.77 5.08 21.26
N SER A 29 9.12 5.70 20.16
CA SER A 29 8.13 6.26 19.25
C SER A 29 7.21 5.10 18.91
N ALA A 30 6.01 5.11 19.46
CA ALA A 30 4.99 4.17 19.02
C ALA A 30 4.91 4.35 17.51
N LYS A 31 5.10 3.28 16.75
CA LYS A 31 4.95 3.31 15.29
C LYS A 31 3.56 3.92 15.02
N GLU A 32 3.54 5.08 14.38
CA GLU A 32 2.26 5.70 14.01
C GLU A 32 1.59 4.77 13.01
N GLY A 33 0.37 4.30 13.34
CA GLY A 33 -0.39 3.45 12.42
C GLY A 33 -0.65 4.18 11.08
N LEU A 34 -0.88 3.41 10.03
CA LEU A 34 -1.11 3.91 8.67
C LEU A 34 -2.55 3.61 8.22
N ASP A 35 -3.22 4.64 7.73
CA ASP A 35 -4.49 4.51 7.02
C ASP A 35 -4.25 4.69 5.52
N VAL A 36 -4.60 3.68 4.76
CA VAL A 36 -4.50 3.64 3.30
C VAL A 36 -5.89 3.74 2.71
N MET A 37 -6.13 4.73 1.86
CA MET A 37 -7.38 4.85 1.10
C MET A 37 -7.11 4.58 -0.38
N PHE A 38 -7.61 3.47 -0.89
CA PHE A 38 -7.64 3.21 -2.32
C PHE A 38 -8.84 3.94 -2.95
N VAL A 39 -8.56 4.82 -3.90
CA VAL A 39 -9.57 5.51 -4.72
C VAL A 39 -9.41 5.00 -6.15
N MET A 40 -10.31 4.13 -6.58
CA MET A 40 -10.17 3.38 -7.82
C MET A 40 -11.22 3.79 -8.84
N ASP A 41 -10.75 4.04 -10.04
CA ASP A 41 -11.55 4.33 -11.22
C ASP A 41 -12.24 3.08 -11.75
N TYR A 42 -13.55 3.14 -11.87
CA TYR A 42 -14.42 2.12 -12.46
C TYR A 42 -15.14 2.65 -13.69
N SER A 43 -14.59 3.66 -14.35
CA SER A 43 -15.13 4.21 -15.61
C SER A 43 -15.09 3.22 -16.78
N GLY A 44 -15.77 3.57 -17.85
CA GLY A 44 -15.87 2.71 -19.03
C GLY A 44 -14.55 2.49 -19.75
N SER A 45 -13.61 3.45 -19.72
CA SER A 45 -12.27 3.34 -20.31
C SER A 45 -11.44 2.26 -19.63
N MET A 46 -11.55 2.09 -18.31
CA MET A 46 -10.89 1.02 -17.57
C MET A 46 -11.24 -0.38 -18.11
N LYS A 47 -12.44 -0.59 -18.66
CA LYS A 47 -12.80 -1.87 -19.28
C LYS A 47 -11.88 -2.24 -20.45
N THR A 48 -11.34 -1.26 -21.13
CA THR A 48 -10.41 -1.47 -22.26
C THR A 48 -8.97 -1.47 -21.78
N ASN A 49 -8.61 -0.51 -20.95
CA ASN A 49 -7.24 -0.29 -20.49
C ASN A 49 -6.81 -1.30 -19.41
N ASP A 50 -7.77 -1.82 -18.63
CA ASP A 50 -7.58 -2.92 -17.68
C ASP A 50 -8.42 -4.15 -18.02
N SER A 51 -8.42 -4.56 -19.28
CA SER A 51 -9.26 -5.67 -19.79
C SER A 51 -9.01 -7.01 -19.10
N ARG A 52 -7.88 -7.17 -18.41
CA ARG A 52 -7.48 -8.35 -17.62
C ARG A 52 -7.69 -8.19 -16.12
N ASP A 53 -8.28 -7.09 -15.70
CA ASP A 53 -8.62 -6.82 -14.29
C ASP A 53 -7.41 -6.81 -13.35
N ILE A 54 -6.30 -6.29 -13.84
CA ILE A 54 -5.02 -6.26 -13.14
C ILE A 54 -5.07 -5.30 -11.95
N ALA A 55 -5.66 -4.11 -12.13
CA ALA A 55 -5.71 -3.11 -11.07
C ALA A 55 -6.43 -3.64 -9.82
N ARG A 56 -7.62 -4.22 -9.99
CA ARG A 56 -8.35 -4.84 -8.87
C ARG A 56 -7.60 -6.04 -8.29
N GLY A 57 -7.03 -6.88 -9.16
CA GLY A 57 -6.26 -8.04 -8.75
C GLY A 57 -5.10 -7.67 -7.85
N MET A 58 -4.30 -6.67 -8.21
CA MET A 58 -3.12 -6.28 -7.44
C MET A 58 -3.46 -5.55 -6.15
N VAL A 59 -4.55 -4.77 -6.11
CA VAL A 59 -5.06 -4.22 -4.83
C VAL A 59 -5.53 -5.33 -3.89
N LYS A 60 -6.20 -6.36 -4.41
CA LYS A 60 -6.58 -7.55 -3.62
C LYS A 60 -5.36 -8.34 -3.15
N ALA A 61 -4.33 -8.50 -4.00
CA ALA A 61 -3.08 -9.13 -3.61
C ALA A 61 -2.40 -8.36 -2.46
N PHE A 62 -2.37 -7.03 -2.54
CA PHE A 62 -1.90 -6.18 -1.45
C PHE A 62 -2.71 -6.40 -0.16
N VAL A 63 -4.04 -6.45 -0.24
CA VAL A 63 -4.91 -6.72 0.92
C VAL A 63 -4.60 -8.08 1.56
N ASP A 64 -4.31 -9.11 0.76
CA ASP A 64 -4.02 -10.45 1.26
C ASP A 64 -2.62 -10.57 1.90
N THR A 65 -1.68 -9.72 1.52
CA THR A 65 -0.26 -9.81 1.93
C THR A 65 0.19 -8.72 2.90
N VAL A 66 -0.73 -7.86 3.37
CA VAL A 66 -0.45 -6.89 4.43
C VAL A 66 -0.74 -7.49 5.80
N HIS A 67 0.28 -7.63 6.63
CA HIS A 67 0.19 -8.30 7.95
C HIS A 67 0.25 -7.35 9.14
N SER A 68 0.64 -6.08 8.93
CA SER A 68 0.78 -5.16 10.06
C SER A 68 -0.56 -4.82 10.69
N ALA A 69 -0.67 -5.07 11.99
CA ALA A 69 -1.80 -4.64 12.81
C ALA A 69 -2.01 -3.12 12.81
N ASP A 70 -0.98 -2.38 12.41
CA ASP A 70 -1.00 -0.93 12.38
C ASP A 70 -1.51 -0.35 11.06
N ILE A 71 -1.89 -1.21 10.08
CA ILE A 71 -2.50 -0.77 8.81
C ILE A 71 -4.01 -0.93 8.86
N ARG A 72 -4.72 0.12 8.41
CA ARG A 72 -6.14 0.07 8.07
C ARG A 72 -6.30 0.43 6.60
N VAL A 73 -7.19 -0.26 5.90
CA VAL A 73 -7.43 -0.05 4.47
C VAL A 73 -8.87 0.41 4.25
N GLY A 74 -9.03 1.53 3.58
CA GLY A 74 -10.28 2.03 3.05
C GLY A 74 -10.33 1.88 1.53
N PHE A 75 -11.52 1.99 0.99
CA PHE A 75 -11.75 1.79 -0.44
C PHE A 75 -12.86 2.69 -0.96
N VAL A 76 -12.68 3.25 -2.13
CA VAL A 76 -13.71 3.98 -2.90
C VAL A 76 -13.62 3.53 -4.36
N ALA A 77 -14.69 2.95 -4.86
CA ALA A 77 -14.91 2.77 -6.30
C ALA A 77 -15.76 3.91 -6.84
N TYR A 78 -15.31 4.54 -7.90
CA TYR A 78 -16.03 5.64 -8.54
C TYR A 78 -16.04 5.52 -10.08
N ASN A 79 -17.02 6.16 -10.67
CA ASN A 79 -17.05 6.53 -12.07
C ASN A 79 -17.59 7.98 -12.19
N ASP A 80 -18.73 8.25 -12.80
CA ASP A 80 -19.41 9.56 -12.71
C ASP A 80 -20.23 9.72 -11.40
N ARG A 81 -20.17 8.74 -10.52
CA ARG A 81 -20.74 8.71 -9.16
C ARG A 81 -19.91 7.81 -8.24
N ILE A 82 -20.16 7.88 -6.94
CA ILE A 82 -19.61 6.91 -6.00
C ILE A 82 -20.42 5.62 -6.11
N LEU A 83 -19.72 4.50 -6.33
CA LEU A 83 -20.33 3.18 -6.54
C LEU A 83 -20.37 2.39 -5.25
N THR A 84 -19.20 2.13 -4.67
CA THR A 84 -19.07 1.44 -3.39
C THR A 84 -17.90 2.01 -2.60
N PHE A 85 -17.95 1.89 -1.28
CA PHE A 85 -16.90 2.45 -0.43
C PHE A 85 -16.88 1.83 0.96
N THR A 86 -15.75 2.00 1.64
CA THR A 86 -15.60 1.77 3.08
C THR A 86 -14.54 2.71 3.65
N SER A 87 -14.75 3.18 4.88
CA SER A 87 -13.72 3.87 5.67
C SER A 87 -12.57 2.92 5.99
N PRO A 88 -11.38 3.41 6.39
CA PRO A 88 -10.28 2.54 6.77
C PRO A 88 -10.64 1.55 7.86
N LEU A 89 -10.53 0.27 7.56
CA LEU A 89 -10.82 -0.87 8.43
C LEU A 89 -9.53 -1.65 8.70
N ALA A 90 -9.44 -2.29 9.86
CA ALA A 90 -8.44 -3.32 10.10
C ALA A 90 -8.67 -4.49 9.13
N ILE A 91 -7.58 -5.09 8.64
CA ILE A 91 -7.59 -6.24 7.72
C ILE A 91 -6.71 -7.36 8.27
N GLN A 92 -6.85 -7.66 9.57
CA GLN A 92 -6.00 -8.63 10.26
C GLN A 92 -6.48 -10.07 10.10
N THR A 93 -7.78 -10.26 9.92
CA THR A 93 -8.39 -11.58 9.75
C THR A 93 -8.73 -11.87 8.30
N GLU A 94 -8.79 -13.16 7.95
CA GLU A 94 -9.22 -13.58 6.61
C GLU A 94 -10.67 -13.14 6.28
N GLU A 95 -11.54 -13.02 7.28
CA GLU A 95 -12.90 -12.53 7.10
C GLU A 95 -12.91 -11.04 6.72
N GLU A 96 -12.14 -10.19 7.43
CA GLU A 96 -12.01 -8.76 7.11
C GLU A 96 -11.43 -8.54 5.71
N ARG A 97 -10.39 -9.34 5.33
CA ARG A 97 -9.82 -9.31 3.97
C ARG A 97 -10.84 -9.73 2.92
N ALA A 98 -11.57 -10.81 3.17
CA ALA A 98 -12.59 -11.32 2.26
C ALA A 98 -13.72 -10.30 2.04
N ASP A 99 -14.16 -9.63 3.08
CA ASP A 99 -15.18 -8.59 2.99
C ASP A 99 -14.71 -7.39 2.16
N LEU A 100 -13.48 -6.92 2.38
CA LEU A 100 -12.90 -5.83 1.58
C LEU A 100 -12.73 -6.25 0.11
N LYS A 101 -12.23 -7.45 -0.17
CA LYS A 101 -12.10 -7.97 -1.55
C LYS A 101 -13.44 -8.09 -2.24
N LYS A 102 -14.50 -8.45 -1.52
CA LYS A 102 -15.86 -8.49 -2.05
C LYS A 102 -16.36 -7.09 -2.45
N LEU A 103 -16.05 -6.05 -1.69
CA LEU A 103 -16.37 -4.67 -2.08
C LEU A 103 -15.62 -4.26 -3.35
N ILE A 104 -14.34 -4.63 -3.48
CA ILE A 104 -13.54 -4.36 -4.68
C ILE A 104 -14.13 -5.03 -5.92
N ASP A 105 -14.68 -6.23 -5.79
CA ASP A 105 -15.27 -6.99 -6.91
C ASP A 105 -16.76 -6.67 -7.17
N GLN A 106 -17.38 -5.81 -6.35
CA GLN A 106 -18.83 -5.60 -6.38
C GLN A 106 -19.30 -4.93 -7.68
N GLU A 107 -18.51 -3.99 -8.21
CA GLU A 107 -18.92 -3.13 -9.32
C GLU A 107 -18.20 -3.51 -10.62
N GLN A 108 -18.78 -3.08 -11.74
CA GLN A 108 -18.23 -3.29 -13.07
C GLN A 108 -17.78 -1.97 -13.70
N TYR A 109 -16.77 -2.01 -14.55
CA TYR A 109 -16.30 -0.86 -15.31
C TYR A 109 -17.39 -0.32 -16.25
N ALA A 110 -17.84 0.90 -16.02
CA ALA A 110 -18.87 1.58 -16.80
C ALA A 110 -18.94 3.08 -16.49
N GLY A 111 -19.57 3.86 -17.35
CA GLY A 111 -19.84 5.28 -17.13
C GLY A 111 -18.67 6.19 -17.45
N ASN A 112 -18.77 7.44 -17.04
CA ASN A 112 -17.78 8.49 -17.23
C ASN A 112 -16.79 8.55 -16.05
N THR A 113 -15.83 9.49 -16.09
CA THR A 113 -14.72 9.56 -15.12
C THR A 113 -14.78 10.85 -14.33
N ASP A 114 -15.21 10.80 -13.07
CA ASP A 114 -15.21 11.93 -12.13
C ASP A 114 -14.18 11.74 -11.01
N ILE A 115 -12.91 11.92 -11.34
CA ILE A 115 -11.80 11.73 -10.40
C ILE A 115 -11.95 12.69 -9.19
N GLY A 116 -12.42 13.91 -9.43
CA GLY A 116 -12.61 14.91 -8.38
C GLY A 116 -13.61 14.44 -7.33
N LEU A 117 -14.72 13.85 -7.76
CA LEU A 117 -15.70 13.25 -6.85
C LEU A 117 -15.09 12.07 -6.06
N GLY A 118 -14.40 11.16 -6.76
CA GLY A 118 -13.77 10.00 -6.13
C GLY A 118 -12.75 10.40 -5.08
N LEU A 119 -11.83 11.31 -5.41
CA LEU A 119 -10.80 11.79 -4.49
C LEU A 119 -11.38 12.55 -3.30
N SER A 120 -12.36 13.46 -3.53
CA SER A 120 -13.00 14.22 -2.46
C SER A 120 -13.70 13.31 -1.47
N TYR A 121 -14.38 12.27 -1.98
CA TYR A 121 -15.05 11.29 -1.12
C TYR A 121 -14.07 10.43 -0.32
N GLY A 122 -12.98 9.97 -0.96
CA GLY A 122 -11.91 9.23 -0.26
C GLY A 122 -11.25 10.06 0.84
N LEU A 123 -11.05 11.35 0.61
CA LEU A 123 -10.54 12.28 1.62
C LEU A 123 -11.53 12.44 2.79
N GLU A 124 -12.82 12.61 2.52
CA GLU A 124 -13.86 12.70 3.56
C GLU A 124 -13.84 11.49 4.50
N LEU A 125 -13.66 10.28 3.95
CA LEU A 125 -13.58 9.05 4.74
C LEU A 125 -12.30 8.95 5.59
N LEU A 126 -11.25 9.74 5.28
CA LEU A 126 -9.99 9.77 6.03
C LEU A 126 -9.93 10.89 7.09
N GLU A 127 -10.83 11.85 7.06
CA GLU A 127 -10.73 13.07 7.89
C GLU A 127 -10.92 12.81 9.39
N GLU A 128 -11.51 11.69 9.81
CA GLU A 128 -11.96 11.48 11.17
C GLU A 128 -10.85 11.24 12.22
N GLU A 129 -9.60 10.92 11.84
CA GLU A 129 -8.54 10.64 12.82
C GLU A 129 -7.18 11.27 12.48
N ALA A 130 -6.80 12.31 13.23
CA ALA A 130 -5.56 13.07 13.02
C ALA A 130 -4.28 12.39 13.55
N VAL A 131 -4.37 11.27 14.27
CA VAL A 131 -3.24 10.65 15.00
C VAL A 131 -2.47 9.64 14.14
N ARG A 132 -3.08 9.15 13.06
CA ARG A 132 -2.49 8.13 12.18
C ARG A 132 -1.93 8.78 10.93
N LYS A 133 -0.86 8.21 10.38
CA LYS A 133 -0.40 8.58 9.04
C LYS A 133 -1.47 8.19 8.03
N ARG A 134 -1.70 9.04 7.04
CA ARG A 134 -2.77 8.84 6.03
C ARG A 134 -2.20 8.97 4.64
N VAL A 135 -2.58 8.03 3.78
CA VAL A 135 -2.15 7.98 2.38
C VAL A 135 -3.35 7.66 1.51
N ILE A 136 -3.48 8.36 0.39
CA ILE A 136 -4.42 8.03 -0.68
C ILE A 136 -3.63 7.42 -1.83
N VAL A 137 -4.10 6.29 -2.36
CA VAL A 137 -3.64 5.68 -3.60
C VAL A 137 -4.75 5.81 -4.63
N LEU A 138 -4.57 6.75 -5.55
CA LEU A 138 -5.51 7.02 -6.64
C LEU A 138 -5.10 6.22 -7.88
N ILE A 139 -5.96 5.32 -8.33
CA ILE A 139 -5.74 4.49 -9.53
C ILE A 139 -6.75 4.88 -10.60
N SER A 140 -6.28 5.36 -11.74
CA SER A 140 -7.11 5.78 -12.88
C SER A 140 -6.34 5.62 -14.19
N ASP A 141 -7.06 5.49 -15.29
CA ASP A 141 -6.49 5.37 -16.63
C ASP A 141 -6.53 6.69 -17.43
N GLY A 142 -6.92 7.81 -16.82
CA GLY A 142 -7.03 9.05 -17.59
C GLY A 142 -7.29 10.32 -16.78
N GLU A 143 -7.83 11.28 -17.50
CA GLU A 143 -8.31 12.56 -16.96
C GLU A 143 -9.81 12.51 -16.67
N PRO A 144 -10.31 13.49 -15.87
CA PRO A 144 -11.76 13.65 -15.71
C PRO A 144 -12.44 13.83 -17.06
N ASP A 145 -13.43 12.99 -17.32
CA ASP A 145 -14.30 13.07 -18.51
C ASP A 145 -15.75 12.83 -18.12
N LEU A 146 -16.57 13.89 -18.22
CA LEU A 146 -17.99 13.85 -17.90
C LEU A 146 -18.86 14.21 -19.10
N GLU A 147 -18.29 14.12 -20.32
CA GLU A 147 -19.09 14.34 -21.53
C GLU A 147 -20.18 13.26 -21.65
N GLY A 148 -21.43 13.70 -21.73
CA GLY A 148 -22.60 12.81 -21.80
C GLY A 148 -23.06 12.21 -20.45
N SER A 149 -22.40 12.53 -19.32
CA SER A 149 -22.90 12.15 -18.01
C SER A 149 -24.24 12.86 -17.68
N ASN A 150 -25.10 12.14 -16.99
CA ASN A 150 -26.41 12.65 -16.56
C ASN A 150 -26.46 13.08 -15.08
N THR A 151 -25.31 13.16 -14.41
CA THR A 151 -25.20 13.51 -12.99
C THR A 151 -25.37 15.01 -12.74
N GLY A 152 -25.32 15.85 -13.79
CA GLY A 152 -25.29 17.29 -13.66
C GLY A 152 -23.91 17.86 -13.29
N ARG A 153 -22.90 17.01 -13.11
CA ARG A 153 -21.51 17.43 -12.90
C ARG A 153 -20.80 17.59 -14.25
N THR A 154 -19.80 18.43 -14.29
CA THR A 154 -18.99 18.68 -15.49
C THR A 154 -17.51 18.37 -15.23
N THR A 155 -16.74 18.22 -16.28
CA THR A 155 -15.29 18.01 -16.21
C THR A 155 -14.59 19.17 -15.44
N GLU A 156 -15.07 20.41 -15.59
CA GLU A 156 -14.53 21.57 -14.88
C GLU A 156 -14.79 21.47 -13.38
N ILE A 157 -15.99 21.05 -12.96
CA ILE A 157 -16.32 20.82 -11.55
C ILE A 157 -15.43 19.71 -10.99
N SER A 158 -15.23 18.60 -11.72
CA SER A 158 -14.33 17.54 -11.30
C SER A 158 -12.89 18.03 -11.11
N LYS A 159 -12.37 18.84 -12.03
CA LYS A 159 -11.03 19.44 -11.93
C LYS A 159 -10.89 20.42 -10.76
N GLU A 160 -11.94 21.18 -10.46
CA GLU A 160 -11.96 22.08 -9.29
C GLU A 160 -11.98 21.28 -7.99
N ASP A 161 -12.82 20.26 -7.87
CA ASP A 161 -12.85 19.36 -6.71
C ASP A 161 -11.52 18.65 -6.49
N LEU A 162 -10.86 18.19 -7.55
CA LEU A 162 -9.52 17.61 -7.49
C LEU A 162 -8.51 18.58 -6.86
N LYS A 163 -8.51 19.83 -7.31
CA LYS A 163 -7.61 20.85 -6.78
C LYS A 163 -7.90 21.11 -5.29
N LEU A 164 -9.16 21.29 -4.93
CA LEU A 164 -9.57 21.53 -3.55
C LEU A 164 -9.23 20.34 -2.63
N ALA A 165 -9.43 19.12 -3.09
CA ALA A 165 -9.07 17.92 -2.34
C ALA A 165 -7.54 17.81 -2.14
N ALA A 166 -6.74 18.11 -3.18
CA ALA A 166 -5.29 18.12 -3.08
C ALA A 166 -4.76 19.21 -2.13
N GLU A 167 -5.35 20.40 -2.14
CA GLU A 167 -5.04 21.49 -1.19
C GLU A 167 -5.32 21.05 0.25
N LYS A 168 -6.49 20.47 0.52
CA LYS A 168 -6.84 19.92 1.84
C LYS A 168 -5.91 18.78 2.27
N CYS A 169 -5.54 17.87 1.35
CA CYS A 169 -4.58 16.81 1.63
C CYS A 169 -3.23 17.40 2.05
N THR A 170 -2.74 18.43 1.34
CA THR A 170 -1.49 19.12 1.68
C THR A 170 -1.57 19.75 3.07
N GLU A 171 -2.66 20.46 3.39
CA GLU A 171 -2.88 21.08 4.69
C GLU A 171 -2.91 20.08 5.84
N ASN A 172 -3.41 18.88 5.58
CA ASN A 172 -3.55 17.80 6.57
C ASN A 172 -2.38 16.78 6.55
N GLY A 173 -1.34 17.00 5.75
CA GLY A 173 -0.19 16.10 5.62
C GLY A 173 -0.55 14.73 5.02
N ILE A 174 -1.60 14.64 4.20
CA ILE A 174 -2.00 13.42 3.50
C ILE A 174 -1.32 13.38 2.14
N GLN A 175 -0.58 12.31 1.86
CA GLN A 175 0.06 12.11 0.57
C GLN A 175 -0.89 11.41 -0.41
N ILE A 176 -0.94 11.91 -1.66
CA ILE A 176 -1.72 11.30 -2.74
C ILE A 176 -0.74 10.70 -3.75
N TYR A 177 -0.62 9.38 -3.76
CA TYR A 177 0.10 8.65 -4.80
C TYR A 177 -0.87 8.31 -5.92
N SER A 178 -0.64 8.85 -7.12
CA SER A 178 -1.45 8.52 -8.29
C SER A 178 -0.77 7.42 -9.09
N ILE A 179 -1.56 6.45 -9.51
CA ILE A 179 -1.13 5.37 -10.40
C ILE A 179 -1.92 5.48 -11.69
N ALA A 180 -1.22 5.91 -12.74
CA ALA A 180 -1.73 5.94 -14.09
C ALA A 180 -1.69 4.52 -14.66
N PHE A 181 -2.87 3.92 -14.91
CA PHE A 181 -2.98 2.53 -15.34
C PHE A 181 -3.31 2.44 -16.84
N GLY A 182 -2.56 1.61 -17.57
CA GLY A 182 -2.76 1.37 -19.02
C GLY A 182 -1.63 1.90 -19.91
N ASP A 183 -1.76 1.66 -21.23
CA ASP A 183 -0.81 2.13 -22.24
C ASP A 183 -1.06 3.61 -22.55
N TYR A 184 -0.14 4.46 -22.12
CA TYR A 184 -0.33 5.90 -22.10
C TYR A 184 0.22 6.58 -23.35
N ASP A 185 -0.66 6.87 -24.30
CA ASP A 185 -0.53 8.05 -25.17
C ASP A 185 -1.31 9.28 -24.62
N GLY A 186 -1.87 9.15 -23.42
CA GLY A 186 -2.81 10.09 -22.81
C GLY A 186 -2.19 11.10 -21.85
N ASN A 187 -3.00 12.07 -21.49
CA ASN A 187 -2.63 13.19 -20.64
C ASN A 187 -2.71 12.78 -19.15
N THR A 188 -1.56 12.61 -18.50
CA THR A 188 -1.43 12.29 -17.08
C THR A 188 -1.09 13.49 -16.21
N GLU A 189 -1.08 14.69 -16.80
CA GLU A 189 -0.64 15.91 -16.12
C GLU A 189 -1.47 16.20 -14.86
N VAL A 190 -2.77 15.88 -14.89
CA VAL A 190 -3.65 16.06 -13.72
C VAL A 190 -3.22 15.15 -12.59
N LEU A 191 -3.04 13.84 -12.84
CA LEU A 191 -2.60 12.87 -11.83
C LEU A 191 -1.23 13.22 -11.27
N LYS A 192 -0.30 13.63 -12.13
CA LYS A 192 1.04 14.07 -11.74
C LYS A 192 0.98 15.31 -10.85
N SER A 193 0.24 16.33 -11.26
CA SER A 193 0.10 17.58 -10.51
C SER A 193 -0.46 17.35 -9.09
N ILE A 194 -1.45 16.47 -8.95
CA ILE A 194 -2.05 16.13 -7.66
C ILE A 194 -1.03 15.46 -6.74
N SER A 195 -0.29 14.48 -7.25
CA SER A 195 0.72 13.79 -6.45
C SER A 195 1.83 14.75 -6.02
N GLU A 196 2.39 15.52 -6.94
CA GLU A 196 3.46 16.48 -6.65
C GLU A 196 3.03 17.55 -5.63
N SER A 197 1.76 18.03 -5.70
CA SER A 197 1.25 19.03 -4.76
C SER A 197 1.20 18.54 -3.31
N THR A 198 1.09 17.23 -3.10
CA THR A 198 1.08 16.59 -1.77
C THR A 198 2.44 15.98 -1.40
N SER A 199 3.53 16.34 -2.11
CA SER A 199 4.88 15.80 -1.92
C SER A 199 4.95 14.27 -2.11
N ALA A 200 4.09 13.73 -2.97
CA ALA A 200 4.10 12.34 -3.40
C ALA A 200 4.48 12.22 -4.88
N GLN A 201 4.40 11.03 -5.44
CA GLN A 201 4.77 10.76 -6.83
C GLN A 201 3.61 10.12 -7.59
N MET A 202 3.56 10.41 -8.88
CA MET A 202 2.76 9.63 -9.83
C MET A 202 3.60 8.49 -10.39
N TYR A 203 2.99 7.33 -10.53
CA TYR A 203 3.57 6.15 -11.16
C TYR A 203 2.76 5.75 -12.38
N SER A 204 3.43 5.12 -13.34
CA SER A 204 2.76 4.42 -14.44
C SER A 204 2.84 2.92 -14.18
N ALA A 205 1.73 2.21 -14.36
CA ALA A 205 1.65 0.76 -14.18
C ALA A 205 0.78 0.14 -15.27
N GLU A 206 1.40 -0.67 -16.12
CA GLU A 206 0.74 -1.36 -17.25
C GLU A 206 0.64 -2.87 -17.00
N THR A 207 1.40 -3.36 -16.03
CA THR A 207 1.52 -4.79 -15.75
C THR A 207 1.31 -5.07 -14.26
N PRO A 208 0.94 -6.33 -13.89
CA PRO A 208 0.78 -6.73 -12.50
C PRO A 208 2.06 -6.49 -11.68
N GLU A 209 3.23 -6.79 -12.26
CA GLU A 209 4.52 -6.64 -11.60
C GLU A 209 4.77 -5.19 -11.23
N ARG A 210 4.56 -4.30 -12.20
CA ARG A 210 4.80 -2.88 -11.98
C ARG A 210 3.87 -2.31 -10.92
N LEU A 211 2.61 -2.73 -10.94
CA LEU A 211 1.63 -2.26 -9.96
C LEU A 211 1.94 -2.76 -8.56
N ILE A 212 2.28 -4.05 -8.39
CA ILE A 212 2.63 -4.59 -7.09
C ILE A 212 3.91 -3.96 -6.53
N GLU A 213 4.95 -3.80 -7.36
CA GLU A 213 6.19 -3.11 -6.99
C GLU A 213 5.95 -1.66 -6.55
N VAL A 214 5.07 -0.94 -7.25
CA VAL A 214 4.68 0.43 -6.89
C VAL A 214 3.94 0.45 -5.55
N LEU A 215 2.97 -0.42 -5.33
CA LEU A 215 2.23 -0.49 -4.07
C LEU A 215 3.19 -0.75 -2.90
N TYR A 216 4.06 -1.75 -2.99
CA TYR A 216 5.04 -2.01 -1.94
C TYR A 216 6.10 -0.93 -1.81
N GLY A 217 6.48 -0.26 -2.91
CA GLY A 217 7.36 0.90 -2.88
C GLY A 217 6.78 2.08 -2.10
N ILE A 218 5.47 2.33 -2.23
CA ILE A 218 4.75 3.35 -1.46
C ILE A 218 4.73 2.99 0.03
N PHE A 219 4.49 1.73 0.36
CA PHE A 219 4.30 1.29 1.74
C PHE A 219 5.61 0.89 2.43
N GLY A 220 6.60 0.36 1.70
CA GLY A 220 7.90 -0.03 2.24
C GLY A 220 8.67 1.12 2.86
N THR A 221 8.49 2.37 2.36
CA THR A 221 9.07 3.58 2.98
C THR A 221 8.35 4.00 4.27
N ASN A 222 7.15 3.50 4.52
CA ASN A 222 6.30 3.87 5.63
C ASN A 222 6.19 2.77 6.68
N MET A 223 6.57 1.55 6.32
CA MET A 223 6.43 0.34 7.12
C MET A 223 7.58 -0.60 6.78
N ASP A 224 7.99 -1.43 7.73
CA ASP A 224 9.09 -2.40 7.55
C ASP A 224 8.60 -3.60 6.70
N TYR A 225 8.16 -3.33 5.48
CA TYR A 225 7.82 -4.36 4.50
C TYR A 225 8.95 -4.50 3.49
N SER A 226 9.31 -5.74 3.22
CA SER A 226 10.23 -6.13 2.17
C SER A 226 9.48 -6.90 1.09
N ILE A 227 9.72 -6.57 -0.17
CA ILE A 227 9.30 -7.36 -1.32
C ILE A 227 10.54 -7.78 -2.09
N GLN A 228 10.75 -9.08 -2.20
CA GLN A 228 11.85 -9.67 -2.95
C GLN A 228 11.29 -10.41 -4.16
N LYS A 229 11.63 -9.94 -5.38
CA LYS A 229 11.35 -10.70 -6.59
C LYS A 229 12.31 -11.88 -6.69
N ILE A 230 11.76 -13.09 -6.72
CA ILE A 230 12.54 -14.33 -6.76
C ILE A 230 12.81 -14.73 -8.20
N THR A 231 11.78 -14.70 -9.04
CA THR A 231 11.91 -15.03 -10.45
C THR A 231 10.76 -14.47 -11.27
N ASP A 232 11.02 -14.35 -12.56
CA ASP A 232 10.04 -14.08 -13.60
C ASP A 232 10.29 -15.02 -14.78
N GLY A 233 9.24 -15.36 -15.50
CA GLY A 233 9.35 -16.13 -16.71
C GLY A 233 8.28 -17.19 -16.85
N VAL A 234 8.55 -18.16 -17.74
CA VAL A 234 7.62 -19.25 -18.01
C VAL A 234 7.85 -20.38 -17.01
N PHE A 235 6.86 -20.60 -16.15
CA PHE A 235 6.81 -21.80 -15.32
C PHE A 235 6.34 -22.95 -16.21
N ALA A 236 7.29 -23.84 -16.51
CA ALA A 236 7.00 -25.04 -17.31
C ALA A 236 6.03 -25.95 -16.55
N HIS A 237 5.25 -26.75 -17.29
CA HIS A 237 4.47 -27.82 -16.69
C HIS A 237 5.35 -28.72 -15.81
N GLY A 238 4.91 -28.99 -14.58
CA GLY A 238 5.59 -29.82 -13.61
C GLY A 238 6.12 -29.05 -12.39
N ILE A 239 7.19 -29.56 -11.83
CA ILE A 239 7.79 -29.06 -10.59
C ILE A 239 8.94 -28.11 -10.91
N GLN A 240 8.95 -26.97 -10.22
CA GLN A 240 10.08 -26.03 -10.18
C GLN A 240 10.47 -25.77 -8.73
N ASN A 241 11.77 -25.67 -8.48
CA ASN A 241 12.31 -25.41 -7.16
C ASN A 241 13.10 -24.09 -7.20
N PHE A 242 12.87 -23.26 -6.19
CA PHE A 242 13.53 -21.97 -5.99
C PHE A 242 14.20 -21.98 -4.64
N HIS A 243 15.48 -21.66 -4.62
CA HIS A 243 16.27 -21.51 -3.41
C HIS A 243 16.46 -20.01 -3.16
N VAL A 244 15.96 -19.50 -2.04
CA VAL A 244 15.91 -18.08 -1.74
C VAL A 244 16.70 -17.80 -0.49
N GLY A 245 17.75 -16.99 -0.61
CA GLY A 245 18.46 -16.42 0.53
C GLY A 245 17.59 -15.32 1.16
N LEU A 246 17.46 -15.36 2.47
CA LEU A 246 16.69 -14.38 3.23
C LEU A 246 17.63 -13.31 3.78
N GLU A 247 17.31 -12.03 3.53
CA GLU A 247 17.98 -10.90 4.18
C GLU A 247 17.48 -10.78 5.62
N GLU A 248 18.25 -10.16 6.51
CA GLU A 248 17.98 -10.17 7.96
C GLU A 248 16.66 -9.49 8.35
N ASN A 249 15.99 -10.05 9.34
CA ASN A 249 14.78 -9.60 10.04
C ASN A 249 13.46 -10.14 9.45
N TYR A 250 13.07 -11.32 9.96
CA TYR A 250 11.75 -11.90 9.63
C TYR A 250 10.67 -11.34 10.54
N THR A 251 9.50 -11.16 9.90
CA THR A 251 8.22 -11.01 10.59
C THR A 251 7.68 -12.38 11.01
N ASP A 252 6.66 -12.39 11.85
CA ASP A 252 5.98 -13.62 12.26
C ASP A 252 5.24 -14.32 11.10
N GLU A 253 5.18 -13.69 9.92
CA GLU A 253 4.53 -14.21 8.71
C GLU A 253 5.28 -13.75 7.46
N MET A 254 5.38 -14.65 6.47
CA MET A 254 5.88 -14.35 5.13
C MET A 254 4.88 -14.85 4.09
N ASP A 255 4.74 -14.13 2.98
CA ASP A 255 3.91 -14.55 1.86
C ASP A 255 4.73 -14.91 0.64
N VAL A 256 4.35 -16.01 0.02
CA VAL A 256 4.78 -16.37 -1.33
C VAL A 256 3.69 -15.91 -2.29
N LEU A 257 3.97 -14.88 -3.08
CA LEU A 257 3.04 -14.30 -4.04
C LEU A 257 3.43 -14.67 -5.46
N LEU A 258 2.52 -15.32 -6.17
CA LEU A 258 2.61 -15.53 -7.61
C LEU A 258 1.65 -14.56 -8.31
N ILE A 259 2.13 -13.86 -9.32
CA ILE A 259 1.32 -12.96 -10.15
C ILE A 259 1.49 -13.25 -11.63
N SER A 260 0.45 -12.96 -12.41
CA SER A 260 0.43 -13.11 -13.85
C SER A 260 -0.46 -12.04 -14.50
N PRO A 261 -0.12 -11.57 -15.71
CA PRO A 261 -1.05 -10.77 -16.50
C PRO A 261 -2.28 -11.56 -16.97
N GLU A 262 -2.19 -12.88 -16.98
CA GLU A 262 -3.27 -13.78 -17.35
C GLU A 262 -3.84 -14.51 -16.13
N LYS A 263 -4.95 -15.21 -16.33
CA LYS A 263 -5.52 -16.03 -15.27
C LYS A 263 -4.60 -17.21 -14.94
N ILE A 264 -4.18 -17.31 -13.68
CA ILE A 264 -3.35 -18.40 -13.20
C ILE A 264 -4.17 -19.69 -13.12
N GLY A 265 -3.65 -20.76 -13.73
CA GLY A 265 -4.19 -22.12 -13.60
C GLY A 265 -3.92 -22.74 -12.23
N ASN A 266 -4.03 -24.07 -12.14
CA ASN A 266 -3.74 -24.76 -10.89
C ASN A 266 -2.23 -24.70 -10.60
N VAL A 267 -1.89 -24.19 -9.43
CA VAL A 267 -0.54 -24.15 -8.90
C VAL A 267 -0.56 -24.51 -7.42
N SER A 268 0.35 -25.38 -7.00
CA SER A 268 0.62 -25.66 -5.59
C SER A 268 1.96 -25.03 -5.20
N ILE A 269 2.02 -24.47 -4.00
CA ILE A 269 3.23 -23.91 -3.40
C ILE A 269 3.59 -24.78 -2.20
N PHE A 270 4.88 -25.10 -2.07
CA PHE A 270 5.39 -25.90 -0.98
C PHE A 270 6.52 -25.14 -0.28
N TYR A 271 6.53 -25.24 1.03
CA TYR A 271 7.59 -24.75 1.89
C TYR A 271 8.03 -25.88 2.82
N ASP A 272 9.33 -26.12 2.96
CA ASP A 272 9.91 -27.22 3.74
C ASP A 272 9.23 -28.58 3.45
N GLY A 273 8.91 -28.83 2.18
CA GLY A 273 8.27 -30.05 1.72
C GLY A 273 6.77 -30.19 2.08
N GLN A 274 6.19 -29.22 2.74
CA GLN A 274 4.75 -29.18 3.04
C GLN A 274 4.03 -28.25 2.06
N GLU A 275 2.86 -28.69 1.58
CA GLU A 275 2.02 -27.84 0.74
C GLU A 275 1.40 -26.73 1.57
N LEU A 276 1.60 -25.48 1.14
CA LEU A 276 0.98 -24.33 1.78
C LEU A 276 -0.50 -24.23 1.38
N PRO A 277 -1.38 -23.83 2.29
CA PRO A 277 -2.70 -23.37 1.93
C PRO A 277 -2.57 -22.19 0.96
N THR A 278 -3.13 -22.31 -0.23
CA THR A 278 -3.11 -21.26 -1.25
C THR A 278 -4.50 -20.79 -1.60
N ALA A 279 -4.61 -19.48 -1.85
CA ALA A 279 -5.81 -18.86 -2.40
C ALA A 279 -5.51 -18.39 -3.83
N ASN A 280 -6.26 -18.92 -4.82
CA ASN A 280 -6.16 -18.50 -6.23
C ASN A 280 -7.28 -17.51 -6.53
N HIS A 281 -6.89 -16.28 -6.86
CA HIS A 281 -7.78 -15.15 -7.13
C HIS A 281 -7.79 -14.73 -8.61
N GLY A 282 -7.41 -15.62 -9.49
CA GLY A 282 -7.35 -15.37 -10.93
C GLY A 282 -5.94 -14.99 -11.38
N ASN A 283 -5.57 -13.73 -11.30
CA ASN A 283 -4.25 -13.25 -11.74
C ASN A 283 -3.19 -13.20 -10.63
N TYR A 284 -3.52 -13.66 -9.43
CA TYR A 284 -2.54 -13.89 -8.36
C TYR A 284 -2.90 -15.10 -7.49
N VAL A 285 -1.87 -15.67 -6.87
CA VAL A 285 -1.98 -16.75 -5.89
C VAL A 285 -1.07 -16.40 -4.70
N VAL A 286 -1.60 -16.53 -3.50
CA VAL A 286 -0.87 -16.32 -2.25
C VAL A 286 -0.77 -17.62 -1.48
N GLY A 287 0.43 -17.96 -1.01
CA GLY A 287 0.70 -19.00 -0.02
C GLY A 287 1.34 -18.37 1.21
N LYS A 288 0.82 -18.67 2.40
CA LYS A 288 1.26 -18.06 3.66
C LYS A 288 2.17 -18.98 4.46
N ILE A 289 3.32 -18.46 4.90
CA ILE A 289 4.26 -19.11 5.82
C ILE A 289 4.10 -18.41 7.17
N ILE A 290 3.48 -19.10 8.12
CA ILE A 290 3.20 -18.58 9.46
C ILE A 290 4.27 -19.09 10.42
N GLU A 291 4.76 -18.18 11.29
CA GLU A 291 5.82 -18.46 12.25
C GLU A 291 7.05 -19.14 11.62
N PRO A 292 7.66 -18.52 10.57
CA PRO A 292 8.87 -19.07 9.99
C PRO A 292 9.95 -19.19 11.07
N ASP A 293 10.71 -20.29 11.02
CA ASP A 293 11.82 -20.48 11.96
C ASP A 293 12.83 -19.33 11.81
N ASN A 294 13.00 -18.52 12.85
CA ASN A 294 13.88 -17.34 12.86
C ASN A 294 15.38 -17.67 12.65
N GLU A 295 15.76 -18.95 12.68
CA GLU A 295 17.11 -19.42 12.34
C GLU A 295 17.28 -19.74 10.87
N ILE A 296 16.18 -19.80 10.09
CA ILE A 296 16.21 -20.09 8.65
C ILE A 296 16.76 -18.88 7.90
N ARG A 297 17.86 -19.09 7.18
CA ARG A 297 18.50 -18.11 6.30
C ARG A 297 18.23 -18.37 4.82
N GLU A 298 17.62 -19.49 4.51
CA GLU A 298 17.40 -19.97 3.16
C GLU A 298 16.03 -20.65 3.09
N LEU A 299 15.22 -20.29 2.10
CA LEU A 299 13.92 -20.89 1.85
C LEU A 299 13.99 -21.76 0.60
N ASP A 300 13.48 -22.95 0.69
CA ASP A 300 13.21 -23.80 -0.47
C ASP A 300 11.72 -23.70 -0.81
N ILE A 301 11.42 -22.97 -1.89
CA ILE A 301 10.07 -22.86 -2.43
C ILE A 301 9.95 -23.79 -3.62
N ARG A 302 8.96 -24.67 -3.60
CA ARG A 302 8.62 -25.52 -4.71
C ARG A 302 7.24 -25.15 -5.25
N THR A 303 7.15 -24.96 -6.55
CA THR A 303 5.87 -24.80 -7.23
C THR A 303 5.60 -26.00 -8.13
N GLU A 304 4.34 -26.39 -8.25
CA GLU A 304 3.88 -27.42 -9.15
C GLU A 304 2.74 -26.89 -10.00
N THR A 305 2.93 -26.87 -11.33
CA THR A 305 1.97 -26.33 -12.28
C THR A 305 1.48 -27.44 -13.22
N LEU A 306 0.18 -27.44 -13.52
CA LEU A 306 -0.42 -28.42 -14.45
C LEU A 306 -0.25 -28.02 -15.92
N GLU A 307 0.09 -26.77 -16.18
CA GLU A 307 0.33 -26.23 -17.53
C GLU A 307 1.43 -25.17 -17.50
N SER A 308 2.05 -24.88 -18.63
CA SER A 308 3.04 -23.81 -18.70
C SER A 308 2.35 -22.44 -18.62
N GLN A 309 2.86 -21.57 -17.75
CA GLN A 309 2.30 -20.27 -17.47
C GLN A 309 3.41 -19.22 -17.32
N GLU A 310 3.11 -17.97 -17.67
CA GLU A 310 3.99 -16.85 -17.36
C GLU A 310 3.67 -16.33 -15.98
N LEU A 311 4.61 -16.45 -15.05
CA LEU A 311 4.43 -16.11 -13.64
C LEU A 311 5.63 -15.33 -13.12
N GLN A 312 5.36 -14.40 -12.21
CA GLN A 312 6.37 -13.79 -11.36
C GLN A 312 6.18 -14.29 -9.94
N LEU A 313 7.28 -14.64 -9.29
CA LEU A 313 7.31 -15.12 -7.92
C LEU A 313 7.96 -14.08 -7.02
N TYR A 314 7.25 -13.68 -5.98
CA TYR A 314 7.71 -12.75 -4.95
C TYR A 314 7.65 -13.40 -3.58
N LEU A 315 8.57 -12.99 -2.72
CA LEU A 315 8.51 -13.19 -1.29
C LEU A 315 8.24 -11.83 -0.64
N ILE A 316 7.29 -11.80 0.28
CA ILE A 316 6.89 -10.62 1.03
C ILE A 316 7.08 -10.92 2.52
N SER A 317 7.78 -10.05 3.23
CA SER A 317 8.13 -10.22 4.64
C SER A 317 8.10 -8.90 5.40
#